data_cc85744060268c2a2d9491f28224bb8c
#
_entry.id   cc85744060268c2a2d9491f28224bb8c
#
_cell.length_a   1.000
_cell.length_b   1.000
_cell.length_c   1.000
_cell.angle_alpha   90.00
_cell.angle_beta   90.00
_cell.angle_gamma   90.00
#
_symmetry.space_group_name_H-M   'P 1'
#
loop_
_entity.id
_entity.type
_entity.pdbx_description
1 polymer ?
#
loop_
_entity_poly.entity_id
_entity_poly.type
_entity_poly.pdbx_seq_one_letter_code
_entity_poly.pdbx_strand_id
1 'polypeptide(L)'
;MSTTAKNNKKNSVTPMMAKYLETKEQYKDCILFYRLGDFYEMFFDDALTASKALEITLTGKDCGLEERAPMCGIPYHAADTY
;
A
#
# COMPACT_ATOMS: atom_id res chain seq x y z
N MET A 1 6.93 -8.50 -22.27
CA MET A 1 6.92 -8.67 -22.03
C MET A 1 6.71 -8.93 -21.73
N SER A 2 6.58 -8.88 -21.68
CA SER A 2 6.53 -9.20 -21.29
C SER A 2 6.25 -9.54 -20.83
N THR A 3 6.25 -9.72 -20.80
CA THR A 3 6.19 -10.13 -20.29
C THR A 3 5.92 -10.43 -19.78
N THR A 4 5.87 -10.58 -19.84
CA THR A 4 5.76 -10.91 -19.31
C THR A 4 5.36 -11.30 -18.86
N ALA A 5 5.37 -11.50 -19.05
CA ALA A 5 5.11 -11.93 -18.55
C ALA A 5 4.81 -12.26 -17.94
N LYS A 6 5.01 -12.40 -18.29
CA LYS A 6 4.95 -12.75 -17.57
C LYS A 6 4.30 -12.81 -16.85
N ASN A 7 4.22 -12.88 -16.82
CA ASN A 7 3.76 -12.81 -16.03
C ASN A 7 3.01 -12.96 -15.57
N ASN A 8 2.70 -13.06 -15.71
CA ASN A 8 2.15 -13.20 -15.17
C ASN A 8 1.14 -13.09 -14.40
N LYS A 9 0.47 -13.63 -14.35
CA LYS A 9 -0.70 -13.54 -13.77
C LYS A 9 -0.70 -13.53 -12.32
N LYS A 10 -0.07 -14.34 -11.64
CA LYS A 10 0.06 -14.25 -10.23
C LYS A 10 0.78 -12.99 -9.81
N ASN A 11 1.29 -12.27 -10.78
CA ASN A 11 1.89 -10.98 -10.54
C ASN A 11 0.98 -9.85 -10.93
N SER A 12 -0.29 -10.17 -11.21
CA SER A 12 -1.26 -9.15 -11.59
C SER A 12 -1.82 -8.51 -10.33
N VAL A 13 -1.53 -7.25 -10.13
CA VAL A 13 -2.06 -6.53 -8.98
C VAL A 13 -3.51 -6.16 -9.22
N THR A 14 -4.24 -5.97 -8.13
CA THR A 14 -5.62 -5.49 -8.22
C THR A 14 -5.63 -4.07 -8.78
N PRO A 15 -6.78 -3.62 -9.32
CA PRO A 15 -6.87 -2.24 -9.83
C PRO A 15 -6.53 -1.21 -8.76
N MET A 16 -6.92 -1.44 -7.51
CA MET A 16 -6.59 -0.52 -6.44
C MET A 16 -5.07 -0.42 -6.26
N MET A 17 -4.39 -1.56 -6.23
CA MET A 17 -2.95 -1.56 -6.02
C MET A 17 -2.22 -0.96 -7.21
N ALA A 18 -2.72 -1.19 -8.43
CA ALA A 18 -2.12 -0.58 -9.61
C ALA A 18 -2.19 0.94 -9.51
N LYS A 19 -3.33 1.45 -9.06
CA LYS A 19 -3.50 2.88 -8.90
C LYS A 19 -2.59 3.43 -7.81
N TYR A 20 -2.48 2.72 -6.71
CA TYR A 20 -1.59 3.12 -5.61
C TYR A 20 -0.14 3.21 -6.11
N LEU A 21 0.32 2.19 -6.83
CA LEU A 21 1.70 2.17 -7.30
C LEU A 21 1.97 3.31 -8.28
N GLU A 22 0.99 3.63 -9.12
CA GLU A 22 1.10 4.74 -10.03
C GLU A 22 1.25 6.05 -9.29
N THR A 23 0.46 6.24 -8.24
CA THR A 23 0.52 7.45 -7.42
C THR A 23 1.85 7.51 -6.66
N LYS A 24 2.25 6.38 -6.07
CA LYS A 24 3.49 6.33 -5.29
C LYS A 24 4.70 6.68 -6.15
N GLU A 25 4.67 6.33 -7.41
CA GLU A 25 5.76 6.63 -8.32
C GLU A 25 6.01 8.13 -8.40
N GLN A 26 4.96 8.92 -8.26
CA GLN A 26 5.06 10.38 -8.31
C GLN A 26 5.52 10.99 -7.00
N TYR A 27 5.46 10.21 -5.91
CA TYR A 27 5.77 10.71 -4.57
C TYR A 27 6.70 9.75 -3.84
N LYS A 28 7.77 9.33 -4.52
CA LYS A 28 8.66 8.31 -3.99
C LYS A 28 9.29 8.70 -2.66
N ASP A 29 9.52 9.97 -2.46
CA ASP A 29 10.20 10.46 -1.27
C ASP A 29 9.27 10.72 -0.10
N CYS A 30 7.98 10.47 -0.28
CA CYS A 30 6.98 10.74 0.73
C CYS A 30 6.38 9.46 1.25
N ILE A 31 5.88 9.50 2.48
CA ILE A 31 5.06 8.41 2.99
C ILE A 31 3.65 8.69 2.48
N LEU A 32 3.15 7.79 1.64
CA LEU A 32 1.87 8.01 0.99
C LEU A 32 0.73 7.44 1.84
N PHE A 33 -0.13 8.33 2.29
CA PHE A 33 -1.37 7.95 2.98
C PHE A 33 -2.46 7.85 1.92
N TYR A 34 -2.82 6.63 1.56
CA TYR A 34 -3.73 6.39 0.46
C TYR A 34 -5.15 6.20 0.97
N ARG A 35 -6.06 7.09 0.57
CA ARG A 35 -7.44 7.05 1.04
C ARG A 35 -8.20 5.91 0.41
N LEU A 36 -8.70 5.00 1.24
CA LEU A 36 -9.53 3.90 0.78
C LEU A 36 -10.73 3.81 1.71
N GLY A 37 -11.90 4.26 1.21
CA GLY A 37 -13.09 4.30 2.04
C GLY A 37 -12.88 5.19 3.25
N ASP A 38 -13.04 4.62 4.43
CA ASP A 38 -12.93 5.36 5.67
C ASP A 38 -11.54 5.33 6.29
N PHE A 39 -10.56 4.83 5.55
CA PHE A 39 -9.20 4.66 6.08
C PHE A 39 -8.19 5.32 5.17
N TYR A 40 -7.07 5.71 5.77
CA TYR A 40 -5.82 5.91 5.05
C TYR A 40 -5.01 4.64 5.22
N GLU A 41 -4.50 4.09 4.11
CA GLU A 41 -3.68 2.88 4.15
C GLU A 41 -2.29 3.18 3.60
N MET A 42 -1.29 2.61 4.22
CA MET A 42 0.10 2.69 3.80
C MET A 42 0.57 1.30 3.44
N PHE A 43 1.45 1.19 2.43
CA PHE A 43 1.88 -0.09 1.89
C PHE A 43 3.39 -0.17 1.77
N PHE A 44 3.90 -1.39 1.76
CA PHE A 44 5.31 -1.68 1.51
C PHE A 44 6.21 -0.94 2.48
N ASP A 45 7.26 -0.28 2.00
CA ASP A 45 8.20 0.41 2.87
C ASP A 45 7.55 1.51 3.69
N ASP A 46 6.56 2.19 3.12
CA ASP A 46 5.83 3.21 3.87
C ASP A 46 5.10 2.61 5.05
N ALA A 47 4.55 1.40 4.87
CA ALA A 47 3.86 0.72 5.97
C ALA A 47 4.84 0.33 7.07
N LEU A 48 6.04 -0.13 6.68
CA LEU A 48 7.05 -0.49 7.68
C LEU A 48 7.47 0.73 8.49
N THR A 49 7.69 1.83 7.80
CA THR A 49 8.10 3.07 8.46
C THR A 49 6.99 3.62 9.35
N ALA A 50 5.78 3.71 8.80
CA ALA A 50 4.66 4.32 9.52
C ALA A 50 4.24 3.49 10.73
N SER A 51 4.24 2.16 10.59
CA SER A 51 3.81 1.32 11.71
C SER A 51 4.71 1.53 12.92
N LYS A 52 6.00 1.71 12.70
CA LYS A 52 6.94 1.98 13.78
C LYS A 52 6.77 3.38 14.33
N ALA A 53 6.73 4.37 13.45
CA ALA A 53 6.68 5.76 13.87
C ALA A 53 5.39 6.08 14.61
N LEU A 54 4.28 5.51 14.17
CA LEU A 54 2.97 5.81 14.74
C LEU A 54 2.51 4.74 15.73
N GLU A 55 3.30 3.69 15.90
CA GLU A 55 2.99 2.60 16.83
C GLU A 55 1.66 1.95 16.52
N ILE A 56 1.42 1.69 15.24
CA ILE A 56 0.21 1.00 14.80
C ILE A 56 0.59 -0.36 14.23
N THR A 57 -0.39 -1.24 14.21
CA THR A 57 -0.16 -2.63 13.82
C THR A 57 0.18 -2.75 12.34
N LEU A 58 1.26 -3.46 12.05
CA LEU A 58 1.59 -3.83 10.68
C LEU A 58 0.87 -5.13 10.35
N THR A 59 0.20 -5.17 9.22
CA THR A 59 -0.50 -6.36 8.76
C THR A 59 -0.20 -6.56 7.27
N GLY A 60 -1.00 -7.34 6.59
CA GLY A 60 -0.82 -7.59 5.18
C GLY A 60 -2.13 -7.47 4.43
N LYS A 61 -2.05 -7.11 3.17
CA LYS A 61 -3.22 -6.99 2.32
C LYS A 61 -3.00 -7.81 1.05
N ASP A 62 -4.00 -8.60 0.70
CA ASP A 62 -3.99 -9.34 -0.56
C ASP A 62 -4.32 -8.37 -1.69
N CYS A 63 -3.37 -8.15 -2.57
CA CYS A 63 -3.55 -7.19 -3.65
C CYS A 63 -3.13 -7.78 -4.99
N GLY A 64 -3.24 -9.10 -5.11
CA GLY A 64 -2.97 -9.78 -6.37
C GLY A 64 -1.54 -10.20 -6.56
N LEU A 65 -0.69 -9.95 -5.58
CA LEU A 65 0.69 -10.41 -5.61
C LEU A 65 0.78 -11.79 -5.01
N GLU A 66 1.89 -12.46 -5.25
CA GLU A 66 2.10 -13.79 -4.72
C GLU A 66 2.06 -13.78 -3.20
N GLU A 67 2.64 -12.74 -2.61
CA GLU A 67 2.60 -12.55 -1.17
C GLU A 67 1.77 -11.33 -0.85
N ARG A 68 1.21 -11.32 0.36
CA ARG A 68 0.43 -10.17 0.80
C ARG A 68 1.36 -8.97 0.96
N ALA A 69 0.88 -7.79 0.55
CA ALA A 69 1.66 -6.58 0.70
C ALA A 69 1.65 -6.13 2.17
N PRO A 70 2.79 -5.73 2.73
CA PRO A 70 2.78 -5.12 4.07
C PRO A 70 1.87 -3.91 4.05
N MET A 71 1.06 -3.74 5.09
CA MET A 71 0.09 -2.67 5.14
C MET A 71 -0.19 -2.27 6.57
N CYS A 72 -0.38 -0.98 6.80
CA CYS A 72 -0.98 -0.50 8.02
C CYS A 72 -1.96 0.61 7.65
N GLY A 73 -2.87 0.92 8.55
CA GLY A 73 -3.88 1.92 8.24
C GLY A 73 -4.40 2.62 9.47
N ILE A 74 -4.97 3.78 9.24
CA ILE A 74 -5.60 4.56 10.30
C ILE A 74 -6.94 5.05 9.80
N PRO A 75 -7.92 5.22 10.70
CA PRO A 75 -9.20 5.78 10.27
C PRO A 75 -9.01 7.20 9.73
N TYR A 76 -9.72 7.50 8.65
CA TYR A 76 -9.60 8.80 8.01
C TYR A 76 -9.86 9.94 8.99
N HIS A 77 -10.89 9.79 9.80
CA HIS A 77 -11.28 10.87 10.71
C HIS A 77 -10.33 11.03 11.89
N ALA A 78 -9.42 10.09 12.10
CA ALA A 78 -8.47 10.14 13.21
C ALA A 78 -7.07 10.52 12.74
N ALA A 79 -6.90 10.87 11.48
CA ALA A 79 -5.57 11.10 10.92
C ALA A 79 -4.82 12.22 11.65
N ASP A 80 -5.55 13.23 12.12
CA ASP A 80 -4.93 14.36 12.78
C ASP A 80 -4.30 14.02 14.12
N THR A 81 -4.64 12.85 14.69
CA THR A 81 -4.08 12.46 15.98
C THR A 81 -2.77 11.68 15.84
N TYR A 82 -2.37 11.37 14.62
CA TYR A 82 -1.16 10.57 14.41
C TYR A 82 0.01 11.38 13.87
#